data_344ed46f1e14881e619b3cf698a2c2bc
#
_entry.id   344ed46f1e14881e619b3cf698a2c2bc
#
_cell.length_a   1.000
_cell.length_b   1.000
_cell.length_c   1.000
_cell.angle_alpha   90.00
_cell.angle_beta   90.00
_cell.angle_gamma   90.00
#
_symmetry.space_group_name_H-M   'P 1'
#
loop_
_entity.id
_entity.type
_entity.pdbx_description
1 polymer ?
#
loop_
_entity_poly.entity_id
_entity_poly.type
_entity_poly.pdbx_seq_one_letter_code
_entity_poly.pdbx_strand_id
1 'polypeptide(L)'
;MVVLGNILGAVGSILFAISVYSKTKEGMVKIQTWKKIVDIVSCLVLKGFTGAISSIVTLTRNIFVLKKWDSKWHTIFLISITFIVNIPFVDSFYSVLPCVASVGYTLGMLIAKQPKHLKWSMLITQIMWFVYHLHILNYVSAITTIILAINTVVSLVIPEKSLKNRSAESNQAT
;
A
#
# COMPACT_ATOMS: atom_id res chain seq x y z
N MET A 1 -17.91 16.05 -3.62
CA MET A 1 -17.26 15.00 -2.84
C MET A 1 -16.36 14.11 -3.72
N VAL A 2 -16.87 13.49 -4.81
CA VAL A 2 -16.06 12.59 -5.68
C VAL A 2 -14.83 13.29 -6.27
N VAL A 3 -14.96 14.52 -6.78
CA VAL A 3 -13.82 15.29 -7.33
C VAL A 3 -12.72 15.49 -6.29
N LEU A 4 -13.09 15.93 -5.08
CA LEU A 4 -12.13 16.13 -3.98
C LEU A 4 -11.44 14.83 -3.60
N GLY A 5 -12.19 13.73 -3.48
CA GLY A 5 -11.62 12.40 -3.19
C GLY A 5 -10.63 11.95 -4.26
N ASN A 6 -10.90 12.22 -5.54
CA ASN A 6 -10.00 11.89 -6.64
C ASN A 6 -8.74 12.78 -6.66
N ILE A 7 -8.85 14.08 -6.32
CA ILE A 7 -7.68 14.96 -6.17
C ILE A 7 -6.77 14.45 -5.05
N LEU A 8 -7.33 14.10 -3.89
CA LEU A 8 -6.58 13.50 -2.79
C LEU A 8 -5.95 12.17 -3.21
N GLY A 9 -6.68 11.33 -3.96
CA GLY A 9 -6.16 10.11 -4.55
C GLY A 9 -4.93 10.37 -5.44
N ALA A 10 -4.96 11.43 -6.27
CA ALA A 10 -3.81 11.83 -7.09
C ALA A 10 -2.59 12.21 -6.24
N VAL A 11 -2.78 13.00 -5.18
CA VAL A 11 -1.70 13.37 -4.24
C VAL A 11 -1.12 12.12 -3.58
N GLY A 12 -1.97 11.21 -3.09
CA GLY A 12 -1.53 9.94 -2.51
C GLY A 12 -0.73 9.09 -3.51
N SER A 13 -1.13 9.12 -4.77
CA SER A 13 -0.47 8.40 -5.87
C SER A 13 0.93 8.94 -6.16
N ILE A 14 1.09 10.25 -6.20
CA ILE A 14 2.39 10.92 -6.38
C ILE A 14 3.32 10.56 -5.22
N LEU A 15 2.84 10.63 -3.98
CA LEU A 15 3.60 10.23 -2.79
C LEU A 15 4.05 8.76 -2.88
N PHE A 16 3.18 7.89 -3.36
CA PHE A 16 3.55 6.48 -3.53
C PHE A 16 4.61 6.30 -4.61
N ALA A 17 4.47 6.94 -5.76
CA ALA A 17 5.47 6.90 -6.81
C ALA A 17 6.83 7.36 -6.30
N ILE A 18 6.90 8.46 -5.55
CA ILE A 18 8.13 8.93 -4.91
C ILE A 18 8.70 7.88 -3.94
N SER A 19 7.85 7.17 -3.18
CA SER A 19 8.29 6.16 -2.24
C SER A 19 9.04 4.99 -2.88
N VAL A 20 8.65 4.61 -4.11
CA VAL A 20 9.27 3.51 -4.87
C VAL A 20 10.75 3.80 -5.21
N TYR A 21 11.09 5.08 -5.41
CA TYR A 21 12.46 5.52 -5.71
C TYR A 21 13.31 5.72 -4.46
N SER A 22 12.77 5.55 -3.27
CA SER A 22 13.54 5.66 -2.02
C SER A 22 14.58 4.55 -1.92
N LYS A 23 15.84 4.92 -1.69
CA LYS A 23 16.98 3.99 -1.58
C LYS A 23 16.98 3.19 -0.27
N THR A 24 16.21 3.60 0.73
CA THR A 24 16.18 2.96 2.05
C THR A 24 14.78 2.50 2.42
N LYS A 25 14.67 1.35 3.10
CA LYS A 25 13.39 0.85 3.64
C LYS A 25 12.72 1.89 4.53
N GLU A 26 13.49 2.56 5.38
CA GLU A 26 12.99 3.59 6.28
C GLU A 26 12.41 4.79 5.53
N GLY A 27 13.14 5.32 4.55
CA GLY A 27 12.66 6.41 3.68
C GLY A 27 11.39 6.04 2.92
N MET A 28 11.33 4.81 2.38
CA MET A 28 10.13 4.30 1.72
C MET A 28 8.94 4.26 2.68
N VAL A 29 9.11 3.69 3.87
CA VAL A 29 8.02 3.60 4.87
C VAL A 29 7.60 4.99 5.35
N LYS A 30 8.53 5.93 5.52
CA LYS A 30 8.22 7.32 5.91
C LYS A 30 7.33 8.02 4.89
N ILE A 31 7.63 7.91 3.60
CA ILE A 31 6.80 8.49 2.53
C ILE A 31 5.44 7.79 2.45
N GLN A 32 5.41 6.45 2.59
CA GLN A 32 4.15 5.70 2.64
C GLN A 32 3.29 6.06 3.85
N THR A 33 3.88 6.50 4.95
CA THR A 33 3.16 7.00 6.12
C THR A 33 2.36 8.26 5.75
N TRP A 34 2.98 9.22 5.06
CA TRP A 34 2.30 10.41 4.55
C TRP A 34 1.21 10.07 3.54
N LYS A 35 1.51 9.15 2.61
CA LYS A 35 0.50 8.63 1.69
C LYS A 35 -0.73 8.09 2.44
N LYS A 36 -0.54 7.32 3.51
CA LYS A 36 -1.65 6.75 4.28
C LYS A 36 -2.53 7.80 4.95
N ILE A 37 -1.97 8.91 5.38
CA ILE A 37 -2.75 10.05 5.88
C ILE A 37 -3.66 10.60 4.78
N VAL A 38 -3.13 10.79 3.58
CA VAL A 38 -3.91 11.24 2.43
C VAL A 38 -4.98 10.23 2.03
N ASP A 39 -4.64 8.91 2.02
CA ASP A 39 -5.59 7.83 1.73
C ASP A 39 -6.76 7.82 2.72
N ILE A 40 -6.52 8.03 4.02
CA ILE A 40 -7.55 8.11 5.05
C ILE A 40 -8.54 9.23 4.72
N VAL A 41 -8.03 10.44 4.47
CA VAL A 41 -8.88 11.60 4.15
C VAL A 41 -9.66 11.35 2.86
N SER A 42 -9.02 10.83 1.81
CA SER A 42 -9.68 10.49 0.54
C SER A 42 -10.81 9.48 0.74
N CYS A 43 -10.57 8.39 1.47
CA CYS A 43 -11.58 7.38 1.76
C CYS A 43 -12.75 7.95 2.57
N LEU A 44 -12.50 8.79 3.58
CA LEU A 44 -13.56 9.43 4.37
C LEU A 44 -14.43 10.36 3.51
N VAL A 45 -13.83 11.17 2.65
CA VAL A 45 -14.54 12.03 1.70
C VAL A 45 -15.43 11.24 0.75
N LEU A 46 -14.98 10.04 0.34
CA LEU A 46 -15.72 9.13 -0.54
C LEU A 46 -16.65 8.17 0.21
N LYS A 47 -16.82 8.33 1.53
CA LYS A 47 -17.61 7.44 2.41
C LYS A 47 -17.13 5.98 2.43
N GLY A 48 -15.88 5.74 2.07
CA GLY A 48 -15.24 4.43 2.11
C GLY A 48 -14.65 4.12 3.50
N PHE A 49 -15.51 3.90 4.51
CA PHE A 49 -15.10 3.78 5.92
C PHE A 49 -14.14 2.60 6.15
N THR A 50 -14.40 1.45 5.55
CA THR A 50 -13.51 0.27 5.67
C THR A 50 -12.12 0.53 5.10
N GLY A 51 -12.02 1.28 3.99
CA GLY A 51 -10.75 1.73 3.43
C GLY A 51 -10.02 2.71 4.34
N ALA A 52 -10.74 3.65 4.97
CA ALA A 52 -10.16 4.58 5.94
C ALA A 52 -9.62 3.84 7.17
N ILE A 53 -10.39 2.94 7.77
CA ILE A 53 -9.98 2.13 8.92
C ILE A 53 -8.76 1.27 8.59
N SER A 54 -8.78 0.55 7.47
CA SER A 54 -7.65 -0.26 7.01
C SER A 54 -6.39 0.58 6.77
N SER A 55 -6.55 1.83 6.32
CA SER A 55 -5.45 2.77 6.15
C SER A 55 -4.90 3.28 7.48
N ILE A 56 -5.75 3.50 8.50
CA ILE A 56 -5.33 3.86 9.86
C ILE A 56 -4.50 2.73 10.48
N VAL A 57 -4.94 1.48 10.37
CA VAL A 57 -4.19 0.33 10.87
C VAL A 57 -2.84 0.19 10.15
N THR A 58 -2.83 0.40 8.83
CA THR A 58 -1.58 0.39 8.05
C THR A 58 -0.64 1.54 8.47
N LEU A 59 -1.18 2.72 8.75
CA LEU A 59 -0.44 3.87 9.27
C LEU A 59 0.21 3.52 10.61
N THR A 60 -0.55 2.95 11.55
CA THR A 60 -0.06 2.51 12.86
C THR A 60 1.07 1.49 12.71
N ARG A 61 0.90 0.49 11.82
CA ARG A 61 1.95 -0.47 11.50
C ARG A 61 3.23 0.21 10.99
N ASN A 62 3.09 1.16 10.06
CA ASN A 62 4.25 1.88 9.53
C ASN A 62 4.99 2.64 10.63
N ILE A 63 4.27 3.26 11.59
CA ILE A 63 4.86 3.94 12.74
C ILE A 63 5.61 2.93 13.62
N PHE A 64 5.07 1.73 13.87
CA PHE A 64 5.76 0.69 14.64
C PHE A 64 7.06 0.24 13.94
N VAL A 65 7.02 0.05 12.63
CA VAL A 65 8.22 -0.28 11.83
C VAL A 65 9.27 0.83 11.93
N LEU A 66 8.88 2.10 11.81
CA LEU A 66 9.80 3.24 11.92
C LEU A 66 10.41 3.36 13.33
N LYS A 67 9.64 3.02 14.37
CA LYS A 67 10.11 2.99 15.77
C LYS A 67 10.83 1.68 16.14
N LYS A 68 11.01 0.75 15.19
CA LYS A 68 11.59 -0.59 15.42
C LYS A 68 10.84 -1.41 16.48
N TRP A 69 9.53 -1.19 16.59
CA TRP A 69 8.62 -1.92 17.50
C TRP A 69 7.88 -3.06 16.79
N ASP A 70 8.42 -3.58 15.69
CA ASP A 70 7.82 -4.62 14.83
C ASP A 70 7.95 -6.03 15.43
N SER A 71 7.36 -6.23 16.61
CA SER A 71 7.24 -7.55 17.24
C SER A 71 6.09 -8.35 16.62
N LYS A 72 6.21 -9.69 16.63
CA LYS A 72 5.14 -10.62 16.22
C LYS A 72 3.82 -10.34 16.95
N TRP A 73 3.88 -10.00 18.23
CA TRP A 73 2.72 -9.68 19.05
C TRP A 73 2.00 -8.40 18.56
N HIS A 74 2.75 -7.35 18.22
CA HIS A 74 2.18 -6.14 17.64
C HIS A 74 1.48 -6.42 16.31
N THR A 75 2.05 -7.31 15.50
CA THR A 75 1.43 -7.70 14.22
C THR A 75 0.14 -8.48 14.43
N ILE A 76 0.10 -9.44 15.35
CA ILE A 76 -1.12 -10.19 15.69
C ILE A 76 -2.19 -9.23 16.22
N PHE A 77 -1.82 -8.31 17.10
CA PHE A 77 -2.71 -7.27 17.61
C PHE A 77 -3.30 -6.40 16.49
N LEU A 78 -2.47 -5.94 15.56
CA LEU A 78 -2.92 -5.12 14.42
C LEU A 78 -3.86 -5.90 13.49
N ILE A 79 -3.60 -7.18 13.25
CA ILE A 79 -4.50 -8.04 12.47
C ILE A 79 -5.84 -8.17 13.18
N SER A 80 -5.85 -8.49 14.47
CA SER A 80 -7.08 -8.66 15.25
C SER A 80 -7.90 -7.38 15.28
N ILE A 81 -7.27 -6.23 15.54
CA ILE A 81 -7.97 -4.94 15.56
C ILE A 81 -8.52 -4.56 14.17
N THR A 82 -7.80 -4.94 13.09
CA THR A 82 -8.28 -4.70 11.72
C THR A 82 -9.63 -5.39 11.48
N PHE A 83 -9.77 -6.64 11.90
CA PHE A 83 -11.03 -7.36 11.77
C PHE A 83 -12.10 -6.76 12.65
N ILE A 84 -11.84 -6.61 13.96
CA ILE A 84 -12.83 -6.16 14.94
C ILE A 84 -13.41 -4.79 14.56
N VAL A 85 -12.55 -3.83 14.17
CA VAL A 85 -13.00 -2.46 13.88
C VAL A 85 -13.66 -2.33 12.51
N ASN A 86 -13.35 -3.21 11.54
CA ASN A 86 -14.01 -3.16 10.22
C ASN A 86 -15.38 -3.83 10.20
N ILE A 87 -15.66 -4.85 11.05
CA ILE A 87 -16.93 -5.59 11.06
C ILE A 87 -18.17 -4.67 11.01
N PRO A 88 -18.31 -3.62 11.84
CA PRO A 88 -19.48 -2.76 11.84
C PRO A 88 -19.71 -1.97 10.55
N PHE A 89 -18.69 -1.83 9.71
CA PHE A 89 -18.71 -1.03 8.48
C PHE A 89 -18.73 -1.88 7.21
N VAL A 90 -18.85 -3.19 7.34
CA VAL A 90 -18.99 -4.09 6.21
C VAL A 90 -20.45 -4.10 5.77
N ASP A 91 -20.73 -3.37 4.70
CA ASP A 91 -22.04 -3.25 4.06
C ASP A 91 -22.15 -4.04 2.74
N SER A 92 -21.02 -4.45 2.19
CA SER A 92 -20.94 -5.18 0.92
C SER A 92 -19.68 -6.06 0.85
N PHE A 93 -19.65 -6.99 -0.12
CA PHE A 93 -18.46 -7.79 -0.39
C PHE A 93 -17.23 -6.91 -0.67
N TYR A 94 -17.42 -5.78 -1.35
CA TYR A 94 -16.34 -4.86 -1.69
C TYR A 94 -15.75 -4.18 -0.46
N SER A 95 -16.55 -3.95 0.57
CA SER A 95 -16.09 -3.35 1.84
C SER A 95 -15.18 -4.25 2.65
N VAL A 96 -15.17 -5.56 2.38
CA VAL A 96 -14.25 -6.52 3.01
C VAL A 96 -12.84 -6.44 2.40
N LEU A 97 -12.72 -6.04 1.13
CA LEU A 97 -11.46 -6.08 0.39
C LEU A 97 -10.31 -5.29 1.04
N PRO A 98 -10.50 -4.06 1.55
CA PRO A 98 -9.43 -3.33 2.25
C PRO A 98 -8.92 -4.03 3.50
N CYS A 99 -9.84 -4.68 4.24
CA CYS A 99 -9.50 -5.45 5.44
C CYS A 99 -8.61 -6.64 5.06
N VAL A 100 -9.06 -7.47 4.14
CA VAL A 100 -8.32 -8.67 3.67
C VAL A 100 -6.99 -8.27 3.04
N ALA A 101 -6.95 -7.21 2.24
CA ALA A 101 -5.72 -6.69 1.64
C ALA A 101 -4.71 -6.24 2.72
N SER A 102 -5.16 -5.50 3.75
CA SER A 102 -4.29 -5.03 4.83
C SER A 102 -3.72 -6.18 5.65
N VAL A 103 -4.55 -7.17 5.98
CA VAL A 103 -4.13 -8.38 6.69
C VAL A 103 -3.18 -9.21 5.83
N GLY A 104 -3.53 -9.47 4.57
CA GLY A 104 -2.71 -10.24 3.63
C GLY A 104 -1.32 -9.63 3.42
N TYR A 105 -1.24 -8.31 3.28
CA TYR A 105 0.04 -7.61 3.18
C TYR A 105 0.84 -7.69 4.48
N THR A 106 0.19 -7.56 5.63
CA THR A 106 0.83 -7.64 6.95
C THR A 106 1.40 -9.04 7.20
N LEU A 107 0.65 -10.09 6.86
CA LEU A 107 1.12 -11.48 6.89
C LEU A 107 2.26 -11.71 5.90
N GLY A 108 2.14 -11.17 4.67
CA GLY A 108 3.20 -11.22 3.68
C GLY A 108 4.51 -10.62 4.19
N MET A 109 4.47 -9.51 4.92
CA MET A 109 5.66 -8.90 5.53
C MET A 109 6.30 -9.77 6.63
N LEU A 110 5.50 -10.55 7.37
CA LEU A 110 6.02 -11.48 8.40
C LEU A 110 6.65 -12.72 7.81
N ILE A 111 6.03 -13.29 6.77
CA ILE A 111 6.43 -14.56 6.19
C ILE A 111 7.52 -14.39 5.13
N ALA A 112 7.55 -13.24 4.45
CA ALA A 112 8.47 -12.99 3.37
C ALA A 112 9.91 -12.86 3.86
N LYS A 113 10.68 -13.93 3.73
CA LYS A 113 12.14 -13.95 3.94
C LYS A 113 12.90 -13.29 2.78
N GLN A 114 12.31 -13.26 1.59
CA GLN A 114 12.91 -12.71 0.38
C GLN A 114 12.05 -11.57 -0.21
N PRO A 115 12.65 -10.53 -0.81
CA PRO A 115 11.91 -9.44 -1.45
C PRO A 115 10.89 -9.92 -2.49
N LYS A 116 11.19 -11.00 -3.21
CA LYS A 116 10.31 -11.59 -4.22
C LYS A 116 8.96 -12.02 -3.65
N HIS A 117 8.96 -12.68 -2.50
CA HIS A 117 7.71 -13.11 -1.84
C HIS A 117 6.86 -11.92 -1.39
N LEU A 118 7.52 -10.86 -0.91
CA LEU A 118 6.83 -9.63 -0.54
C LEU A 118 6.17 -8.95 -1.76
N LYS A 119 6.85 -8.94 -2.91
CA LYS A 119 6.30 -8.40 -4.17
C LYS A 119 5.03 -9.14 -4.62
N TRP A 120 4.97 -10.46 -4.47
CA TRP A 120 3.75 -11.24 -4.73
C TRP A 120 2.60 -10.84 -3.81
N SER A 121 2.88 -10.71 -2.51
CA SER A 121 1.88 -10.21 -1.55
C SER A 121 1.40 -8.80 -1.91
N MET A 122 2.31 -7.90 -2.32
CA MET A 122 1.96 -6.57 -2.80
C MET A 122 1.04 -6.62 -4.03
N LEU A 123 1.34 -7.49 -5.00
CA LEU A 123 0.54 -7.60 -6.22
C LEU A 123 -0.90 -8.03 -5.92
N ILE A 124 -1.08 -9.05 -5.08
CA ILE A 124 -2.40 -9.54 -4.68
C ILE A 124 -3.18 -8.42 -3.96
N THR A 125 -2.54 -7.73 -3.04
CA THR A 125 -3.20 -6.65 -2.28
C THR A 125 -3.53 -5.45 -3.17
N GLN A 126 -2.73 -5.15 -4.17
CA GLN A 126 -3.02 -4.10 -5.15
C GLN A 126 -4.27 -4.41 -5.98
N ILE A 127 -4.47 -5.67 -6.39
CA ILE A 127 -5.69 -6.09 -7.11
C ILE A 127 -6.92 -5.85 -6.21
N MET A 128 -6.85 -6.23 -4.94
CA MET A 128 -7.96 -6.00 -4.00
C MET A 128 -8.26 -4.51 -3.81
N TRP A 129 -7.22 -3.68 -3.64
CA TRP A 129 -7.38 -2.23 -3.53
C TRP A 129 -7.93 -1.60 -4.81
N PHE A 130 -7.53 -2.09 -5.98
CA PHE A 130 -8.06 -1.64 -7.27
C PHE A 130 -9.59 -1.82 -7.34
N VAL A 131 -10.07 -3.03 -7.05
CA VAL A 131 -11.51 -3.33 -7.07
C VAL A 131 -12.26 -2.45 -6.06
N TYR A 132 -11.71 -2.26 -4.86
CA TYR A 132 -12.31 -1.39 -3.85
C TYR A 132 -12.35 0.08 -4.29
N HIS A 133 -11.28 0.60 -4.89
CA HIS A 133 -11.25 1.99 -5.39
C HIS A 133 -12.29 2.24 -6.49
N LEU A 134 -12.53 1.26 -7.36
CA LEU A 134 -13.61 1.35 -8.34
C LEU A 134 -14.98 1.44 -7.65
N HIS A 135 -15.21 0.62 -6.62
CA HIS A 135 -16.47 0.60 -5.88
C HIS A 135 -16.77 1.96 -5.20
N ILE A 136 -15.77 2.60 -4.61
CA ILE A 136 -15.93 3.93 -3.97
C ILE A 136 -15.77 5.11 -4.93
N LEU A 137 -15.75 4.88 -6.25
CA LEU A 137 -15.59 5.89 -7.30
C LEU A 137 -14.30 6.72 -7.20
N ASN A 138 -13.22 6.14 -6.63
CA ASN A 138 -11.89 6.74 -6.60
C ASN A 138 -11.08 6.29 -7.82
N TYR A 139 -11.43 6.82 -8.98
CA TYR A 139 -10.84 6.41 -10.26
C TYR A 139 -9.35 6.68 -10.37
N VAL A 140 -8.87 7.79 -9.80
CA VAL A 140 -7.45 8.15 -9.84
C VAL A 140 -6.63 7.12 -9.04
N SER A 141 -7.07 6.76 -7.84
CA SER A 141 -6.41 5.72 -7.06
C SER A 141 -6.50 4.34 -7.73
N ALA A 142 -7.61 4.03 -8.42
CA ALA A 142 -7.75 2.80 -9.18
C ALA A 142 -6.72 2.72 -10.32
N ILE A 143 -6.62 3.75 -11.16
CA ILE A 143 -5.65 3.82 -12.28
C ILE A 143 -4.23 3.69 -11.74
N THR A 144 -3.91 4.41 -10.68
CA THR A 144 -2.57 4.35 -10.07
C THR A 144 -2.26 2.96 -9.54
N THR A 145 -3.23 2.29 -8.95
CA THR A 145 -3.05 0.93 -8.45
C THR A 145 -2.72 -0.05 -9.57
N ILE A 146 -3.32 0.12 -10.77
CA ILE A 146 -2.94 -0.66 -11.96
C ILE A 146 -1.48 -0.39 -12.36
N ILE A 147 -1.09 0.89 -12.46
CA ILE A 147 0.28 1.26 -12.82
C ILE A 147 1.28 0.62 -11.84
N LEU A 148 0.96 0.64 -10.55
CA LEU A 148 1.79 0.04 -9.51
C LEU A 148 1.82 -1.48 -9.60
N ALA A 149 0.71 -2.13 -9.94
CA ALA A 149 0.66 -3.57 -10.19
C ALA A 149 1.56 -3.94 -11.37
N ILE A 150 1.48 -3.20 -12.48
CA ILE A 150 2.35 -3.39 -13.65
C ILE A 150 3.82 -3.23 -13.26
N ASN A 151 4.18 -2.16 -12.54
CA ASN A 151 5.55 -1.94 -12.05
C ASN A 151 6.03 -3.07 -11.13
N THR A 152 5.14 -3.61 -10.30
CA THR A 152 5.45 -4.75 -9.44
C THR A 152 5.73 -6.00 -10.27
N VAL A 153 4.92 -6.29 -11.29
CA VAL A 153 5.16 -7.40 -12.24
C VAL A 153 6.48 -7.22 -12.96
N VAL A 154 6.74 -6.05 -13.53
CA VAL A 154 8.01 -5.72 -14.18
C VAL A 154 9.19 -5.98 -13.24
N SER A 155 9.09 -5.53 -11.99
CA SER A 155 10.15 -5.75 -10.99
C SER A 155 10.31 -7.20 -10.53
N LEU A 156 9.32 -8.06 -10.77
CA LEU A 156 9.41 -9.50 -10.51
C LEU A 156 10.11 -10.25 -11.66
N VAL A 157 9.93 -9.75 -12.89
CA VAL A 157 10.46 -10.37 -14.12
C VAL A 157 11.90 -9.93 -14.38
N ILE A 158 12.22 -8.65 -14.15
CA ILE A 158 13.57 -8.11 -14.39
C ILE A 158 14.46 -8.40 -13.18
N PRO A 159 15.53 -9.20 -13.32
CA PRO A 159 16.43 -9.48 -12.22
C PRO A 159 17.16 -8.20 -11.78
N GLU A 160 17.29 -8.01 -10.48
CA GLU A 160 17.93 -6.82 -9.84
C GLU A 160 19.35 -6.51 -10.37
N LYS A 161 20.09 -7.52 -10.84
CA LYS A 161 21.41 -7.38 -11.45
C LYS A 161 21.38 -6.53 -12.73
N SER A 162 20.33 -6.61 -13.54
CA SER A 162 20.21 -5.86 -14.80
C SER A 162 20.03 -4.36 -14.56
N LEU A 163 19.32 -3.97 -13.49
CA LEU A 163 19.13 -2.56 -13.14
C LEU A 163 20.41 -1.92 -12.58
N LYS A 164 21.22 -2.70 -11.85
CA LYS A 164 22.49 -2.23 -11.28
C LYS A 164 23.55 -2.00 -12.35
N ASN A 165 23.60 -2.83 -13.38
CA ASN A 165 24.52 -2.67 -14.52
C ASN A 165 24.16 -1.45 -15.36
N ARG A 166 22.88 -1.20 -15.64
CA ARG A 166 22.44 0.02 -16.37
C ARG A 166 22.75 1.31 -15.63
N SER A 167 22.65 1.31 -14.29
CA SER A 167 23.03 2.48 -13.49
C SER A 167 24.54 2.72 -13.46
N ALA A 168 25.33 1.66 -13.52
CA ALA A 168 26.79 1.75 -13.60
C ALA A 168 27.26 2.24 -14.98
N GLU A 169 26.67 1.76 -16.05
CA GLU A 169 26.98 2.22 -17.43
C GLU A 169 26.58 3.68 -17.66
N SER A 170 25.45 4.13 -17.11
CA SER A 170 25.04 5.53 -17.21
C SER A 170 25.96 6.49 -16.47
N ASN A 171 26.60 6.05 -15.36
CA ASN A 171 27.53 6.86 -14.58
C ASN A 171 28.97 6.84 -15.17
N GLN A 172 29.27 5.95 -16.11
CA GLN A 172 30.56 5.94 -16.82
C GLN A 172 30.50 6.71 -18.16
N ALA A 173 29.31 7.09 -18.61
CA ALA A 173 29.08 7.82 -19.85
C ALA A 173 28.97 9.35 -19.68
N THR A 174 29.10 9.83 -18.43
CA THR A 174 29.13 11.26 -18.07
C THR A 174 30.50 11.62 -17.53
#